data_8c4cdf00de69cbeb3791996ce208d71f
#
_entry.id   8c4cdf00de69cbeb3791996ce208d71f
#
_cell.length_a   1.000
_cell.length_b   1.000
_cell.length_c   1.000
_cell.angle_alpha   90.00
_cell.angle_beta   90.00
_cell.angle_gamma   90.00
#
_symmetry.space_group_name_H-M   'P 1'
#
loop_
_entity.id
_entity.type
_entity.pdbx_description
1 polymer ?
#
loop_
_entity_poly.entity_id
_entity_poly.type
_entity_poly.pdbx_seq_one_letter_code
_entity_poly.pdbx_strand_id
1 'polypeptide(L)'
;MPEQELSTFNIQLKKMAKVLIATEKPFAAPAVAGIKEIIEKAGFELALLEKYTEKSQLLAAVADVDAIIIRSDKIDAEVMDAAKNLKIVVRAGAGYDNVDLDAATARNIVVMNTPGQNANAVAELVLGLLVYAVRNFYNGKAGSELMGKTLGILAFGNVGRNVARIAKGFGMNVIAYDAFCPAEVIEKSGVKAVASQAELFKQADIVSLHIPATAETKQSINYDLCNTMKKKAILINTARKEVIDEAGLLKLMAEREDLKYITDIKPDADADFAKFEGRYFSTPKKMGAQTAEANTNAGLAAANQIVDFIKNGVTKFQVNK
;
A
#
# COMPACT_ATOMS: atom_id res chain seq x y z
N MET A 1 -45.08 -41.20 -42.39
CA MET A 1 -43.70 -40.57 -42.30
C MET A 1 -43.77 -39.59 -41.15
N PRO A 2 -43.01 -39.79 -40.11
CA PRO A 2 -43.05 -38.87 -38.97
C PRO A 2 -42.19 -37.62 -39.27
N GLU A 3 -42.75 -36.45 -38.95
CA GLU A 3 -42.11 -35.15 -38.97
C GLU A 3 -40.97 -35.16 -37.95
N GLN A 4 -39.77 -34.80 -38.39
CA GLN A 4 -38.61 -34.59 -37.55
C GLN A 4 -38.76 -33.26 -36.83
N GLU A 5 -38.95 -33.31 -35.50
CA GLU A 5 -38.83 -32.14 -34.63
C GLU A 5 -37.43 -31.56 -34.72
N LEU A 6 -37.30 -30.39 -35.29
CA LEU A 6 -36.10 -29.54 -35.23
C LEU A 6 -35.99 -29.01 -33.80
N SER A 7 -35.18 -29.70 -33.00
CA SER A 7 -34.73 -29.22 -31.68
C SER A 7 -33.98 -27.91 -31.87
N THR A 8 -34.65 -26.81 -31.59
CA THR A 8 -34.02 -25.49 -31.48
C THR A 8 -33.07 -25.50 -30.31
N PHE A 9 -31.78 -25.65 -30.59
CA PHE A 9 -30.72 -25.37 -29.64
C PHE A 9 -30.76 -23.88 -29.25
N ASN A 10 -31.39 -23.57 -28.12
CA ASN A 10 -31.28 -22.27 -27.46
C ASN A 10 -29.86 -22.15 -26.91
N ILE A 11 -28.93 -21.71 -27.74
CA ILE A 11 -27.63 -21.20 -27.29
C ILE A 11 -27.95 -19.87 -26.59
N GLN A 12 -28.21 -19.92 -25.27
CA GLN A 12 -28.12 -18.74 -24.44
C GLN A 12 -26.66 -18.26 -24.56
N LEU A 13 -26.43 -17.22 -25.35
CA LEU A 13 -25.17 -16.49 -25.40
C LEU A 13 -24.91 -16.04 -23.97
N LYS A 14 -23.99 -16.74 -23.30
CA LYS A 14 -23.56 -16.39 -21.93
C LYS A 14 -23.01 -14.97 -22.03
N LYS A 15 -23.73 -13.99 -21.45
CA LYS A 15 -23.31 -12.58 -21.47
C LYS A 15 -21.87 -12.51 -21.01
N MET A 16 -20.99 -11.98 -21.87
CA MET A 16 -19.58 -11.76 -21.50
C MET A 16 -19.53 -10.78 -20.32
N ALA A 17 -18.72 -11.08 -19.31
CA ALA A 17 -18.52 -10.17 -18.20
C ALA A 17 -17.78 -8.91 -18.69
N LYS A 18 -18.25 -7.75 -18.28
CA LYS A 18 -17.68 -6.45 -18.62
C LYS A 18 -16.89 -5.89 -17.45
N VAL A 19 -15.62 -5.62 -17.67
CA VAL A 19 -14.67 -5.06 -16.68
C VAL A 19 -14.36 -3.62 -17.05
N LEU A 20 -14.51 -2.70 -16.11
CA LEU A 20 -14.16 -1.29 -16.29
C LEU A 20 -12.87 -0.96 -15.56
N ILE A 21 -11.91 -0.34 -16.22
CA ILE A 21 -10.89 0.46 -15.55
C ILE A 21 -11.45 1.86 -15.39
N ALA A 22 -11.64 2.32 -14.14
CA ALA A 22 -12.07 3.68 -13.83
C ALA A 22 -10.99 4.39 -13.03
N THR A 23 -10.31 5.38 -13.63
CA THR A 23 -9.22 6.11 -12.97
C THR A 23 -9.13 7.57 -13.40
N GLU A 24 -9.22 8.52 -12.45
CA GLU A 24 -8.86 9.92 -12.68
C GLU A 24 -7.38 10.06 -13.06
N LYS A 25 -6.52 9.27 -12.40
CA LYS A 25 -5.07 9.19 -12.68
C LYS A 25 -4.77 7.89 -13.42
N PRO A 26 -4.62 7.90 -14.74
CA PRO A 26 -4.54 6.69 -15.55
C PRO A 26 -3.35 5.80 -15.15
N PHE A 27 -3.47 4.53 -15.48
CA PHE A 27 -2.34 3.62 -15.50
C PHE A 27 -1.38 3.99 -16.63
N ALA A 28 -0.12 3.59 -16.51
CA ALA A 28 0.81 3.66 -17.64
C ALA A 28 0.33 2.73 -18.78
N ALA A 29 0.57 3.12 -20.03
CA ALA A 29 0.11 2.35 -21.20
C ALA A 29 0.50 0.85 -21.16
N PRO A 30 1.71 0.45 -20.72
CA PRO A 30 2.05 -0.98 -20.58
C PRO A 30 1.17 -1.72 -19.56
N ALA A 31 0.75 -1.04 -18.47
CA ALA A 31 -0.14 -1.64 -17.49
C ALA A 31 -1.54 -1.87 -18.07
N VAL A 32 -2.08 -0.88 -18.80
CA VAL A 32 -3.38 -1.01 -19.49
C VAL A 32 -3.34 -2.15 -20.51
N ALA A 33 -2.26 -2.23 -21.31
CA ALA A 33 -2.07 -3.31 -22.28
C ALA A 33 -2.06 -4.70 -21.61
N GLY A 34 -1.32 -4.85 -20.51
CA GLY A 34 -1.28 -6.12 -19.78
C GLY A 34 -2.61 -6.47 -19.10
N ILE A 35 -3.32 -5.49 -18.54
CA ILE A 35 -4.69 -5.71 -18.00
C ILE A 35 -5.62 -6.16 -19.12
N LYS A 36 -5.58 -5.48 -20.27
CA LYS A 36 -6.38 -5.83 -21.45
C LYS A 36 -6.13 -7.27 -21.89
N GLU A 37 -4.89 -7.66 -22.03
CA GLU A 37 -4.51 -9.02 -22.41
C GLU A 37 -5.09 -10.07 -21.45
N ILE A 38 -5.00 -9.84 -20.12
CA ILE A 38 -5.54 -10.75 -19.09
C ILE A 38 -7.06 -10.88 -19.23
N ILE A 39 -7.77 -9.75 -19.34
CA ILE A 39 -9.23 -9.69 -19.39
C ILE A 39 -9.76 -10.32 -20.68
N GLU A 40 -9.20 -9.98 -21.85
CA GLU A 40 -9.62 -10.51 -23.15
C GLU A 40 -9.30 -12.01 -23.31
N LYS A 41 -8.13 -12.48 -22.81
CA LYS A 41 -7.81 -13.92 -22.75
C LYS A 41 -8.78 -14.71 -21.86
N ALA A 42 -9.37 -14.07 -20.86
CA ALA A 42 -10.40 -14.69 -20.04
C ALA A 42 -11.76 -14.79 -20.74
N GLY A 43 -11.94 -14.14 -21.89
CA GLY A 43 -13.20 -14.04 -22.63
C GLY A 43 -14.11 -12.95 -22.06
N PHE A 44 -13.55 -11.89 -21.46
CA PHE A 44 -14.29 -10.75 -20.91
C PHE A 44 -14.05 -9.50 -21.76
N GLU A 45 -14.98 -8.54 -21.68
CA GLU A 45 -14.87 -7.23 -22.30
C GLU A 45 -14.16 -6.24 -21.37
N LEU A 46 -13.22 -5.43 -21.89
CA LEU A 46 -12.59 -4.34 -21.16
C LEU A 46 -13.12 -3.00 -21.65
N ALA A 47 -13.63 -2.19 -20.70
CA ALA A 47 -13.97 -0.79 -20.91
C ALA A 47 -12.98 0.12 -20.15
N LEU A 48 -12.77 1.34 -20.63
CA LEU A 48 -11.84 2.32 -20.04
C LEU A 48 -12.59 3.63 -19.77
N LEU A 49 -12.45 4.16 -18.56
CA LEU A 49 -12.77 5.53 -18.18
C LEU A 49 -11.55 6.13 -17.50
N GLU A 50 -10.78 6.90 -18.24
CA GLU A 50 -9.55 7.51 -17.75
C GLU A 50 -9.65 9.05 -17.79
N LYS A 51 -8.96 9.71 -16.84
CA LYS A 51 -8.87 11.19 -16.76
C LYS A 51 -10.23 11.87 -16.65
N TYR A 52 -11.22 11.20 -16.11
CA TYR A 52 -12.50 11.83 -15.85
C TYR A 52 -12.38 12.86 -14.73
N THR A 53 -13.19 13.90 -14.78
CA THR A 53 -13.16 15.02 -13.85
C THR A 53 -14.45 15.15 -13.05
N GLU A 54 -15.53 14.55 -13.55
CA GLU A 54 -16.84 14.67 -12.96
C GLU A 54 -17.37 13.29 -12.54
N LYS A 55 -17.93 13.21 -11.34
CA LYS A 55 -18.55 11.97 -10.81
C LYS A 55 -19.63 11.41 -11.73
N SER A 56 -20.37 12.27 -12.44
CA SER A 56 -21.40 11.87 -13.41
C SER A 56 -20.86 10.98 -14.52
N GLN A 57 -19.61 11.18 -14.95
CA GLN A 57 -18.95 10.33 -15.94
C GLN A 57 -18.72 8.91 -15.39
N LEU A 58 -18.32 8.80 -14.11
CA LEU A 58 -18.18 7.52 -13.44
C LEU A 58 -19.53 6.81 -13.29
N LEU A 59 -20.57 7.53 -12.84
CA LEU A 59 -21.92 6.98 -12.70
C LEU A 59 -22.48 6.42 -14.02
N ALA A 60 -22.21 7.12 -15.13
CA ALA A 60 -22.61 6.64 -16.46
C ALA A 60 -21.83 5.39 -16.90
N ALA A 61 -20.51 5.37 -16.65
CA ALA A 61 -19.63 4.29 -17.08
C ALA A 61 -19.84 2.97 -16.31
N VAL A 62 -20.30 3.04 -15.05
CA VAL A 62 -20.50 1.85 -14.21
C VAL A 62 -21.85 1.15 -14.44
N ALA A 63 -22.75 1.72 -15.21
CA ALA A 63 -24.16 1.31 -15.29
C ALA A 63 -24.38 -0.16 -15.71
N ASP A 64 -23.51 -0.71 -16.54
CA ASP A 64 -23.65 -2.05 -17.14
C ASP A 64 -22.48 -3.02 -16.89
N VAL A 65 -21.52 -2.64 -15.99
CA VAL A 65 -20.31 -3.42 -15.75
C VAL A 65 -20.48 -4.45 -14.64
N ASP A 66 -19.77 -5.57 -14.76
CA ASP A 66 -19.74 -6.64 -13.74
C ASP A 66 -18.60 -6.46 -12.75
N ALA A 67 -17.51 -5.78 -13.12
CA ALA A 67 -16.33 -5.58 -12.30
C ALA A 67 -15.68 -4.23 -12.57
N ILE A 68 -15.03 -3.66 -11.54
CA ILE A 68 -14.31 -2.38 -11.66
C ILE A 68 -12.90 -2.53 -11.08
N ILE A 69 -11.92 -2.02 -11.82
CA ILE A 69 -10.54 -1.76 -11.34
C ILE A 69 -10.41 -0.27 -11.10
N ILE A 70 -10.02 0.10 -9.87
CA ILE A 70 -9.76 1.50 -9.49
C ILE A 70 -8.37 1.68 -8.90
N ARG A 71 -7.94 2.93 -8.80
CA ARG A 71 -6.73 3.33 -8.06
C ARG A 71 -7.07 4.13 -6.80
N SER A 72 -7.18 5.44 -6.91
CA SER A 72 -7.55 6.35 -5.82
C SER A 72 -8.99 6.88 -5.95
N ASP A 73 -9.72 6.41 -6.90
CA ASP A 73 -11.07 6.80 -7.22
C ASP A 73 -12.03 6.38 -6.10
N LYS A 74 -12.97 7.25 -5.77
CA LYS A 74 -13.91 7.00 -4.68
C LYS A 74 -15.07 6.15 -5.16
N ILE A 75 -15.31 5.02 -4.52
CA ILE A 75 -16.48 4.14 -4.74
C ILE A 75 -17.35 4.17 -3.50
N ASP A 76 -18.38 4.98 -3.54
CA ASP A 76 -19.38 5.13 -2.49
C ASP A 76 -20.70 4.47 -2.86
N ALA A 77 -21.70 4.56 -1.98
CA ALA A 77 -23.03 3.97 -2.17
C ALA A 77 -23.69 4.42 -3.49
N GLU A 78 -23.55 5.70 -3.87
CA GLU A 78 -24.16 6.24 -5.09
C GLU A 78 -23.57 5.59 -6.35
N VAL A 79 -22.24 5.40 -6.40
CA VAL A 79 -21.58 4.70 -7.51
C VAL A 79 -22.06 3.24 -7.59
N MET A 80 -22.16 2.57 -6.43
CA MET A 80 -22.64 1.17 -6.39
C MET A 80 -24.11 1.05 -6.78
N ASP A 81 -24.95 2.04 -6.43
CA ASP A 81 -26.36 2.07 -6.82
C ASP A 81 -26.57 2.28 -8.33
N ALA A 82 -25.66 3.02 -8.97
CA ALA A 82 -25.64 3.18 -10.43
C ALA A 82 -25.19 1.90 -11.15
N ALA A 83 -24.34 1.08 -10.53
CA ALA A 83 -23.71 -0.11 -11.11
C ALA A 83 -24.57 -1.37 -10.91
N LYS A 84 -25.65 -1.53 -11.69
CA LYS A 84 -26.69 -2.56 -11.49
C LYS A 84 -26.19 -4.01 -11.56
N ASN A 85 -25.12 -4.28 -12.28
CA ASN A 85 -24.58 -5.63 -12.49
C ASN A 85 -23.30 -5.88 -11.69
N LEU A 86 -22.81 -4.90 -10.91
CA LEU A 86 -21.52 -4.93 -10.25
C LEU A 86 -21.44 -6.05 -9.20
N LYS A 87 -20.42 -6.90 -9.33
CA LYS A 87 -20.14 -8.03 -8.44
C LYS A 87 -18.86 -7.82 -7.63
N ILE A 88 -17.90 -7.10 -8.21
CA ILE A 88 -16.58 -6.93 -7.59
C ILE A 88 -15.96 -5.58 -7.93
N VAL A 89 -15.35 -4.97 -6.92
CA VAL A 89 -14.44 -3.83 -7.04
C VAL A 89 -13.06 -4.26 -6.61
N VAL A 90 -12.04 -4.06 -7.45
CA VAL A 90 -10.65 -4.30 -7.06
C VAL A 90 -9.86 -2.99 -7.06
N ARG A 91 -9.39 -2.62 -5.89
CA ARG A 91 -8.48 -1.50 -5.73
C ARG A 91 -7.05 -1.93 -6.07
N ALA A 92 -6.49 -1.43 -7.16
CA ALA A 92 -5.10 -1.68 -7.55
C ALA A 92 -4.12 -0.96 -6.60
N GLY A 93 -3.82 -1.61 -5.49
CA GLY A 93 -2.92 -1.15 -4.42
C GLY A 93 -3.30 -1.71 -3.05
N ALA A 94 -2.55 -1.36 -2.00
CA ALA A 94 -2.69 -1.95 -0.67
C ALA A 94 -3.80 -1.32 0.20
N GLY A 95 -3.87 0.03 0.26
CA GLY A 95 -4.93 0.73 1.00
C GLY A 95 -6.26 0.69 0.24
N TYR A 96 -7.37 0.79 0.94
CA TYR A 96 -8.72 0.75 0.34
C TYR A 96 -9.69 1.74 1.00
N ASP A 97 -9.15 2.77 1.63
CA ASP A 97 -9.91 3.82 2.34
C ASP A 97 -10.85 4.63 1.42
N ASN A 98 -10.68 4.48 0.11
CA ASN A 98 -11.48 5.12 -0.94
C ASN A 98 -12.69 4.29 -1.39
N VAL A 99 -12.94 3.13 -0.78
CA VAL A 99 -14.12 2.29 -1.05
C VAL A 99 -14.98 2.19 0.20
N ASP A 100 -16.26 2.45 0.09
CA ASP A 100 -17.25 2.26 1.16
C ASP A 100 -17.55 0.77 1.32
N LEU A 101 -16.88 0.13 2.31
CA LEU A 101 -16.99 -1.31 2.53
C LEU A 101 -18.37 -1.72 3.04
N ASP A 102 -19.00 -0.90 3.88
CA ASP A 102 -20.33 -1.19 4.43
C ASP A 102 -21.38 -1.13 3.33
N ALA A 103 -21.31 -0.11 2.48
CA ALA A 103 -22.19 0.02 1.32
C ALA A 103 -22.01 -1.14 0.34
N ALA A 104 -20.77 -1.62 0.12
CA ALA A 104 -20.47 -2.75 -0.74
C ALA A 104 -21.04 -4.06 -0.15
N THR A 105 -20.82 -4.31 1.13
CA THR A 105 -21.33 -5.49 1.84
C THR A 105 -22.85 -5.55 1.81
N ALA A 106 -23.55 -4.43 2.05
CA ALA A 106 -25.01 -4.35 1.99
C ALA A 106 -25.57 -4.66 0.59
N ARG A 107 -24.74 -4.56 -0.46
CA ARG A 107 -25.11 -4.84 -1.88
C ARG A 107 -24.55 -6.16 -2.39
N ASN A 108 -23.94 -6.97 -1.55
CA ASN A 108 -23.23 -8.20 -1.92
C ASN A 108 -22.14 -7.98 -3.00
N ILE A 109 -21.51 -6.82 -2.98
CA ILE A 109 -20.38 -6.50 -3.86
C ILE A 109 -19.09 -6.86 -3.12
N VAL A 110 -18.26 -7.72 -3.73
CA VAL A 110 -16.94 -8.07 -3.19
C VAL A 110 -15.97 -6.93 -3.42
N VAL A 111 -15.24 -6.53 -2.38
CA VAL A 111 -14.15 -5.56 -2.50
C VAL A 111 -12.83 -6.26 -2.23
N MET A 112 -11.89 -6.14 -3.15
CA MET A 112 -10.53 -6.66 -2.99
C MET A 112 -9.49 -5.56 -3.17
N ASN A 113 -8.30 -5.80 -2.63
CA ASN A 113 -7.12 -4.99 -2.86
C ASN A 113 -5.98 -5.83 -3.44
N THR A 114 -4.85 -5.20 -3.79
CA THR A 114 -3.67 -5.92 -4.32
C THR A 114 -2.48 -5.75 -3.36
N PRO A 115 -2.47 -6.46 -2.21
CA PRO A 115 -1.43 -6.30 -1.21
C PRO A 115 -0.07 -6.78 -1.75
N GLY A 116 0.99 -6.08 -1.35
CA GLY A 116 2.36 -6.46 -1.66
C GLY A 116 2.90 -5.98 -3.02
N GLN A 117 2.05 -5.57 -3.98
CA GLN A 117 2.46 -5.20 -5.33
C GLN A 117 3.37 -3.96 -5.38
N ASN A 118 3.26 -3.08 -4.40
CA ASN A 118 4.08 -1.88 -4.23
C ASN A 118 5.14 -2.02 -3.14
N ALA A 119 5.27 -3.18 -2.52
CA ALA A 119 6.08 -3.32 -1.30
C ALA A 119 7.58 -3.12 -1.56
N ASN A 120 8.08 -3.57 -2.71
CA ASN A 120 9.48 -3.37 -3.09
C ASN A 120 9.78 -1.89 -3.34
N ALA A 121 8.90 -1.17 -4.05
CA ALA A 121 9.07 0.26 -4.31
C ALA A 121 9.16 1.07 -3.00
N VAL A 122 8.28 0.80 -2.04
CA VAL A 122 8.35 1.44 -0.71
C VAL A 122 9.65 1.10 0.00
N ALA A 123 10.10 -0.15 -0.07
CA ALA A 123 11.34 -0.58 0.58
C ALA A 123 12.58 0.09 -0.03
N GLU A 124 12.63 0.25 -1.35
CA GLU A 124 13.70 0.99 -2.02
C GLU A 124 13.71 2.46 -1.61
N LEU A 125 12.53 3.10 -1.53
CA LEU A 125 12.43 4.47 -1.03
C LEU A 125 12.94 4.59 0.41
N VAL A 126 12.62 3.63 1.30
CA VAL A 126 13.14 3.61 2.68
C VAL A 126 14.67 3.67 2.67
N LEU A 127 15.33 2.78 1.91
CA LEU A 127 16.80 2.75 1.88
C LEU A 127 17.39 3.99 1.21
N GLY A 128 16.76 4.50 0.14
CA GLY A 128 17.14 5.76 -0.48
C GLY A 128 17.09 6.95 0.48
N LEU A 129 15.99 7.08 1.24
CA LEU A 129 15.82 8.11 2.28
C LEU A 129 16.83 7.93 3.43
N LEU A 130 17.14 6.70 3.82
CA LEU A 130 18.17 6.45 4.85
C LEU A 130 19.56 6.84 4.38
N VAL A 131 19.95 6.52 3.13
CA VAL A 131 21.22 6.99 2.54
C VAL A 131 21.27 8.52 2.55
N TYR A 132 20.21 9.17 2.12
CA TYR A 132 20.09 10.64 2.12
C TYR A 132 20.26 11.22 3.53
N ALA A 133 19.59 10.64 4.53
CA ALA A 133 19.61 11.09 5.93
C ALA A 133 20.98 10.92 6.60
N VAL A 134 21.63 9.76 6.42
CA VAL A 134 22.98 9.51 7.02
C VAL A 134 24.07 10.33 6.34
N ARG A 135 23.87 10.76 5.08
CA ARG A 135 24.77 11.65 4.35
C ARG A 135 24.42 13.13 4.52
N ASN A 136 23.73 13.48 5.63
CA ASN A 136 23.35 14.84 6.01
C ASN A 136 22.60 15.58 4.87
N PHE A 137 21.67 14.89 4.18
CA PHE A 137 20.88 15.44 3.08
C PHE A 137 21.74 16.03 1.94
N TYR A 138 22.94 15.47 1.76
CA TYR A 138 23.95 15.89 0.77
C TYR A 138 24.33 17.38 0.86
N ASN A 139 24.41 17.91 2.09
CA ASN A 139 24.75 19.32 2.36
C ASN A 139 26.25 19.66 2.27
N GLY A 140 27.08 18.77 1.74
CA GLY A 140 28.54 18.93 1.61
C GLY A 140 29.35 18.56 2.84
N LYS A 141 28.73 18.29 4.00
CA LYS A 141 29.42 17.84 5.21
C LYS A 141 29.56 16.31 5.22
N ALA A 142 30.61 15.83 5.89
CA ALA A 142 30.81 14.40 6.09
C ALA A 142 29.63 13.78 6.85
N GLY A 143 29.09 12.69 6.30
CA GLY A 143 28.01 11.90 6.90
C GLY A 143 28.53 10.60 7.51
N SER A 144 27.66 9.61 7.62
CA SER A 144 27.96 8.27 8.08
C SER A 144 27.46 7.21 7.09
N GLU A 145 27.80 5.94 7.34
CA GLU A 145 27.40 4.80 6.53
C GLU A 145 26.26 4.02 7.19
N LEU A 146 25.53 3.22 6.40
CA LEU A 146 24.53 2.28 6.91
C LEU A 146 25.13 0.96 7.36
N MET A 147 26.27 0.55 6.77
CA MET A 147 26.97 -0.68 7.09
C MET A 147 27.22 -0.81 8.60
N GLY A 148 26.93 -1.98 9.16
CA GLY A 148 27.10 -2.28 10.58
C GLY A 148 26.07 -1.68 11.52
N LYS A 149 25.23 -0.73 11.07
CA LYS A 149 24.14 -0.19 11.89
C LYS A 149 22.99 -1.21 12.03
N THR A 150 22.28 -1.12 13.14
CA THR A 150 21.10 -1.94 13.40
C THR A 150 19.84 -1.23 12.92
N LEU A 151 19.15 -1.85 11.96
CA LEU A 151 17.82 -1.44 11.49
C LEU A 151 16.74 -2.22 12.24
N GLY A 152 15.92 -1.53 13.00
CA GLY A 152 14.71 -2.05 13.62
C GLY A 152 13.51 -1.88 12.68
N ILE A 153 12.83 -2.98 12.37
CA ILE A 153 11.64 -3.00 11.50
C ILE A 153 10.41 -3.23 12.37
N LEU A 154 9.55 -2.23 12.48
CA LEU A 154 8.27 -2.35 13.16
C LEU A 154 7.18 -2.75 12.17
N ALA A 155 6.66 -3.95 12.31
CA ALA A 155 5.82 -4.76 11.45
C ALA A 155 6.59 -5.44 10.28
N PHE A 156 6.50 -6.78 10.25
CA PHE A 156 7.22 -7.64 9.32
C PHE A 156 6.32 -8.20 8.20
N GLY A 157 5.44 -7.33 7.67
CA GLY A 157 4.59 -7.59 6.52
C GLY A 157 5.35 -7.50 5.19
N ASN A 158 4.62 -7.28 4.08
CA ASN A 158 5.22 -7.23 2.73
C ASN A 158 6.31 -6.18 2.59
N VAL A 159 6.10 -4.96 3.12
CA VAL A 159 7.11 -3.88 3.06
C VAL A 159 8.29 -4.20 3.98
N GLY A 160 8.04 -4.55 5.24
CA GLY A 160 9.11 -4.85 6.21
C GLY A 160 10.05 -5.95 5.74
N ARG A 161 9.53 -7.02 5.11
CA ARG A 161 10.34 -8.11 4.52
C ARG A 161 11.24 -7.63 3.38
N ASN A 162 10.72 -6.76 2.50
CA ASN A 162 11.53 -6.18 1.42
C ASN A 162 12.58 -5.21 1.95
N VAL A 163 12.25 -4.38 2.94
CA VAL A 163 13.22 -3.52 3.64
C VAL A 163 14.33 -4.35 4.27
N ALA A 164 13.99 -5.44 4.97
CA ALA A 164 14.97 -6.35 5.55
C ALA A 164 15.91 -6.94 4.48
N ARG A 165 15.35 -7.40 3.36
CA ARG A 165 16.12 -7.98 2.25
C ARG A 165 17.13 -6.97 1.69
N ILE A 166 16.70 -5.74 1.44
CA ILE A 166 17.56 -4.70 0.85
C ILE A 166 18.59 -4.22 1.89
N ALA A 167 18.19 -4.00 3.15
CA ALA A 167 19.07 -3.56 4.22
C ALA A 167 20.24 -4.52 4.50
N LYS A 168 20.00 -5.84 4.37
CA LYS A 168 21.07 -6.84 4.44
C LYS A 168 22.11 -6.65 3.34
N GLY A 169 21.68 -6.26 2.12
CA GLY A 169 22.59 -5.92 1.01
C GLY A 169 23.48 -4.71 1.32
N PHE A 170 23.06 -3.80 2.19
CA PHE A 170 23.84 -2.70 2.72
C PHE A 170 24.77 -3.11 3.90
N GLY A 171 24.80 -4.38 4.26
CA GLY A 171 25.60 -4.85 5.42
C GLY A 171 25.06 -4.40 6.78
N MET A 172 23.75 -4.10 6.86
CA MET A 172 23.11 -3.73 8.13
C MET A 172 22.76 -4.96 8.97
N ASN A 173 22.78 -4.82 10.29
CA ASN A 173 22.14 -5.77 11.20
C ASN A 173 20.63 -5.49 11.20
N VAL A 174 19.79 -6.50 10.98
CA VAL A 174 18.33 -6.30 10.92
C VAL A 174 17.66 -7.03 12.06
N ILE A 175 16.86 -6.31 12.82
CA ILE A 175 15.99 -6.82 13.87
C ILE A 175 14.53 -6.43 13.55
N ALA A 176 13.55 -7.23 13.96
CA ALA A 176 12.17 -6.92 13.70
C ALA A 176 11.25 -7.31 14.87
N TYR A 177 10.16 -6.56 15.00
CA TYR A 177 9.01 -6.89 15.83
C TYR A 177 7.74 -6.77 15.04
N ASP A 178 6.84 -7.75 15.21
CA ASP A 178 5.49 -7.73 14.64
C ASP A 178 4.54 -8.41 15.62
N ALA A 179 3.41 -7.77 15.93
CA ALA A 179 2.44 -8.30 16.88
C ALA A 179 1.67 -9.52 16.36
N PHE A 180 1.66 -9.74 15.04
CA PHE A 180 0.87 -10.77 14.37
C PHE A 180 1.73 -11.81 13.61
N CYS A 181 2.99 -11.47 13.30
CA CYS A 181 3.90 -12.37 12.63
C CYS A 181 4.72 -13.16 13.67
N PRO A 182 4.63 -14.51 13.71
CA PRO A 182 5.41 -15.31 14.64
C PRO A 182 6.92 -15.08 14.50
N ALA A 183 7.65 -15.12 15.62
CA ALA A 183 9.09 -14.91 15.67
C ALA A 183 9.86 -15.85 14.71
N GLU A 184 9.44 -17.12 14.63
CA GLU A 184 10.05 -18.13 13.76
C GLU A 184 9.96 -17.76 12.28
N VAL A 185 8.90 -17.03 11.87
CA VAL A 185 8.72 -16.56 10.48
C VAL A 185 9.68 -15.41 10.18
N ILE A 186 9.92 -14.53 11.16
CA ILE A 186 10.92 -13.46 11.07
C ILE A 186 12.31 -14.09 10.97
N GLU A 187 12.64 -15.02 11.84
CA GLU A 187 13.94 -15.67 11.93
C GLU A 187 14.30 -16.51 10.70
N LYS A 188 13.32 -17.22 10.13
CA LYS A 188 13.47 -17.94 8.85
C LYS A 188 13.89 -17.01 7.70
N SER A 189 13.60 -15.71 7.80
CA SER A 189 14.05 -14.71 6.83
C SER A 189 15.49 -14.23 7.11
N GLY A 190 16.18 -14.78 8.11
CA GLY A 190 17.50 -14.38 8.57
C GLY A 190 17.50 -12.98 9.21
N VAL A 191 16.41 -12.63 9.91
CA VAL A 191 16.22 -11.41 10.68
C VAL A 191 16.03 -11.80 12.13
N LYS A 192 16.69 -11.14 13.07
CA LYS A 192 16.50 -11.41 14.50
C LYS A 192 15.15 -10.85 14.95
N ALA A 193 14.29 -11.72 15.47
CA ALA A 193 13.07 -11.29 16.16
C ALA A 193 13.40 -10.72 17.55
N VAL A 194 12.70 -9.65 17.95
CA VAL A 194 12.73 -9.11 19.31
C VAL A 194 11.36 -9.23 19.95
N ALA A 195 11.32 -9.29 21.29
CA ALA A 195 10.13 -9.65 22.03
C ALA A 195 9.06 -8.53 22.10
N SER A 196 9.44 -7.28 21.88
CA SER A 196 8.52 -6.13 21.98
C SER A 196 8.95 -4.94 21.13
N GLN A 197 7.99 -4.05 20.89
CA GLN A 197 8.23 -2.74 20.27
C GLN A 197 9.24 -1.92 21.08
N ALA A 198 9.15 -1.91 22.41
CA ALA A 198 10.08 -1.18 23.27
C ALA A 198 11.52 -1.72 23.13
N GLU A 199 11.67 -3.03 23.06
CA GLU A 199 12.98 -3.65 22.83
C GLU A 199 13.55 -3.29 21.45
N LEU A 200 12.70 -3.26 20.40
CA LEU A 200 13.09 -2.84 19.06
C LEU A 200 13.68 -1.42 19.08
N PHE A 201 12.96 -0.47 19.67
CA PHE A 201 13.38 0.94 19.74
C PHE A 201 14.69 1.12 20.51
N LYS A 202 14.86 0.41 21.62
CA LYS A 202 16.08 0.46 22.45
C LYS A 202 17.31 -0.11 21.75
N GLN A 203 17.15 -1.15 20.92
CA GLN A 203 18.28 -1.84 20.28
C GLN A 203 18.67 -1.26 18.93
N ALA A 204 17.77 -0.56 18.24
CA ALA A 204 17.99 -0.08 16.88
C ALA A 204 18.77 1.25 16.86
N ASP A 205 19.61 1.43 15.83
CA ASP A 205 20.19 2.72 15.46
C ASP A 205 19.22 3.48 14.54
N ILE A 206 18.40 2.74 13.81
CA ILE A 206 17.39 3.26 12.88
C ILE A 206 16.12 2.44 13.09
N VAL A 207 14.95 3.10 13.25
CA VAL A 207 13.66 2.43 13.33
C VAL A 207 12.84 2.79 12.10
N SER A 208 12.37 1.76 11.38
CA SER A 208 11.50 1.89 10.20
C SER A 208 10.09 1.37 10.50
N LEU A 209 9.10 2.23 10.28
CA LEU A 209 7.70 1.98 10.61
C LEU A 209 6.93 1.44 9.39
N HIS A 210 6.24 0.30 9.57
CA HIS A 210 5.43 -0.35 8.54
C HIS A 210 4.07 -0.81 9.09
N ILE A 211 3.67 -0.30 10.25
CA ILE A 211 2.38 -0.59 10.89
C ILE A 211 1.21 0.12 10.20
N PRO A 212 0.02 -0.50 10.12
CA PRO A 212 -1.20 0.20 9.69
C PRO A 212 -1.64 1.22 10.74
N ALA A 213 -2.52 2.15 10.37
CA ALA A 213 -3.25 2.99 11.31
C ALA A 213 -4.53 2.26 11.76
N THR A 214 -4.54 1.83 13.01
CA THR A 214 -5.70 1.22 13.69
C THR A 214 -5.95 1.97 15.00
N ALA A 215 -7.01 1.60 15.73
CA ALA A 215 -7.27 2.18 17.05
C ALA A 215 -6.08 1.98 18.01
N GLU A 216 -5.41 0.82 17.94
CA GLU A 216 -4.30 0.43 18.80
C GLU A 216 -2.98 1.08 18.39
N THR A 217 -2.78 1.35 17.09
CA THR A 217 -1.52 1.90 16.57
C THR A 217 -1.53 3.40 16.42
N LYS A 218 -2.70 4.05 16.48
CA LYS A 218 -2.83 5.50 16.42
C LYS A 218 -2.07 6.14 17.58
N GLN A 219 -1.15 7.07 17.25
CA GLN A 219 -0.29 7.78 18.19
C GLN A 219 0.54 6.86 19.13
N SER A 220 0.73 5.59 18.75
CA SER A 220 1.52 4.64 19.53
C SER A 220 3.03 4.92 19.46
N ILE A 221 3.47 5.64 18.45
CA ILE A 221 4.85 6.11 18.32
C ILE A 221 4.94 7.49 18.97
N ASN A 222 5.10 7.47 20.27
CA ASN A 222 5.01 8.62 21.15
C ASN A 222 6.38 9.07 21.71
N TYR A 223 6.35 10.14 22.51
CA TYR A 223 7.54 10.68 23.17
C TYR A 223 8.31 9.62 23.97
N ASP A 224 7.65 8.89 24.86
CA ASP A 224 8.31 7.96 25.78
C ASP A 224 9.01 6.83 25.01
N LEU A 225 8.33 6.26 24.02
CA LEU A 225 8.89 5.21 23.19
C LEU A 225 10.10 5.71 22.38
N CYS A 226 9.97 6.85 21.70
CA CYS A 226 11.04 7.42 20.89
C CYS A 226 12.23 7.89 21.75
N ASN A 227 12.02 8.30 23.00
CA ASN A 227 13.08 8.69 23.92
C ASN A 227 13.98 7.50 24.32
N THR A 228 13.49 6.27 24.19
CA THR A 228 14.31 5.07 24.44
C THR A 228 15.32 4.77 23.34
N MET A 229 15.20 5.41 22.17
CA MET A 229 16.13 5.21 21.05
C MET A 229 17.53 5.64 21.39
N LYS A 230 18.51 4.97 20.79
CA LYS A 230 19.95 5.29 20.94
C LYS A 230 20.27 6.73 20.57
N LYS A 231 21.42 7.22 21.00
CA LYS A 231 21.94 8.50 20.50
C LYS A 231 22.18 8.45 18.99
N LYS A 232 21.90 9.57 18.31
CA LYS A 232 21.99 9.74 16.85
C LYS A 232 21.06 8.81 16.06
N ALA A 233 19.97 8.36 16.68
CA ALA A 233 19.01 7.49 16.04
C ALA A 233 18.24 8.22 14.92
N ILE A 234 17.70 7.42 14.00
CA ILE A 234 16.82 7.88 12.91
C ILE A 234 15.50 7.14 13.03
N LEU A 235 14.40 7.89 13.09
CA LEU A 235 13.05 7.36 12.90
C LEU A 235 12.62 7.60 11.46
N ILE A 236 12.19 6.55 10.74
CA ILE A 236 11.68 6.69 9.38
C ILE A 236 10.24 6.15 9.29
N ASN A 237 9.33 6.96 8.75
CA ASN A 237 7.92 6.62 8.58
C ASN A 237 7.51 6.67 7.10
N THR A 238 7.27 5.50 6.51
CA THR A 238 6.66 5.34 5.18
C THR A 238 5.28 4.67 5.26
N ALA A 239 4.73 4.53 6.47
CA ALA A 239 3.49 3.82 6.76
C ALA A 239 2.27 4.74 6.76
N ARG A 240 1.97 5.38 7.90
CA ARG A 240 0.83 6.29 8.11
C ARG A 240 1.23 7.40 9.08
N LYS A 241 0.73 8.64 8.85
CA LYS A 241 1.00 9.76 9.78
C LYS A 241 0.32 9.56 11.13
N GLU A 242 -0.85 8.97 11.13
CA GLU A 242 -1.70 8.76 12.30
C GLU A 242 -1.04 7.90 13.39
N VAL A 243 -0.01 7.12 13.06
CA VAL A 243 0.70 6.30 14.06
C VAL A 243 1.65 7.12 14.93
N ILE A 244 2.02 8.34 14.51
CA ILE A 244 2.91 9.25 15.21
C ILE A 244 2.10 10.14 16.17
N ASP A 245 2.52 10.24 17.42
CA ASP A 245 2.19 11.37 18.29
C ASP A 245 3.11 12.54 17.89
N GLU A 246 2.59 13.40 16.99
CA GLU A 246 3.39 14.51 16.43
C GLU A 246 3.81 15.51 17.51
N ALA A 247 2.93 15.80 18.49
CA ALA A 247 3.25 16.73 19.58
C ALA A 247 4.37 16.17 20.48
N GLY A 248 4.28 14.88 20.82
CA GLY A 248 5.32 14.20 21.60
C GLY A 248 6.65 14.13 20.85
N LEU A 249 6.62 13.84 19.55
CA LEU A 249 7.85 13.78 18.74
C LEU A 249 8.49 15.15 18.53
N LEU A 250 7.70 16.21 18.32
CA LEU A 250 8.20 17.61 18.25
C LEU A 250 8.91 18.00 19.54
N LYS A 251 8.29 17.72 20.70
CA LYS A 251 8.89 17.96 22.01
C LYS A 251 10.23 17.21 22.15
N LEU A 252 10.25 15.93 21.81
CA LEU A 252 11.47 15.12 21.89
C LEU A 252 12.58 15.64 20.98
N MET A 253 12.25 16.04 19.73
CA MET A 253 13.24 16.58 18.80
C MET A 253 13.80 17.96 19.25
N ALA A 254 13.06 18.73 20.03
CA ALA A 254 13.55 19.95 20.66
C ALA A 254 14.56 19.65 21.79
N GLU A 255 14.34 18.58 22.55
CA GLU A 255 15.21 18.16 23.65
C GLU A 255 16.41 17.31 23.18
N ARG A 256 16.25 16.54 22.09
CA ARG A 256 17.27 15.64 21.53
C ARG A 256 17.74 16.14 20.16
N GLU A 257 18.78 16.95 20.16
CA GLU A 257 19.39 17.50 18.94
C GLU A 257 20.05 16.43 18.04
N ASP A 258 20.22 15.23 18.55
CA ASP A 258 20.85 14.10 17.86
C ASP A 258 19.84 13.23 17.07
N LEU A 259 18.54 13.37 17.34
CA LEU A 259 17.47 12.56 16.71
C LEU A 259 17.09 13.12 15.34
N LYS A 260 16.94 12.23 14.35
CA LYS A 260 16.40 12.57 13.03
C LYS A 260 15.04 11.91 12.80
N TYR A 261 14.13 12.64 12.16
CA TYR A 261 12.83 12.14 11.68
C TYR A 261 12.72 12.30 10.17
N ILE A 262 12.48 11.19 9.46
CA ILE A 262 12.37 11.11 8.00
C ILE A 262 11.00 10.50 7.66
N THR A 263 10.29 11.09 6.73
CA THR A 263 8.97 10.56 6.38
C THR A 263 8.63 10.70 4.89
N ASP A 264 7.86 9.71 4.37
CA ASP A 264 7.22 9.77 3.05
C ASP A 264 5.78 10.28 3.14
N ILE A 265 5.31 10.56 4.36
CA ILE A 265 3.94 10.99 4.61
C ILE A 265 3.99 12.29 5.39
N LYS A 266 3.59 13.36 4.69
CA LYS A 266 3.60 14.71 5.26
C LYS A 266 2.80 14.74 6.57
N PRO A 267 3.43 15.11 7.71
CA PRO A 267 2.74 15.30 8.98
C PRO A 267 1.78 16.48 8.92
N ASP A 268 0.82 16.53 9.86
CA ASP A 268 -0.04 17.71 9.99
C ASP A 268 0.75 18.91 10.51
N ALA A 269 1.73 18.68 11.40
CA ALA A 269 2.65 19.68 11.95
C ALA A 269 3.94 19.86 11.11
N ASP A 270 3.88 19.64 9.79
CA ASP A 270 5.05 19.70 8.89
C ASP A 270 5.88 20.99 9.04
N ALA A 271 5.20 22.14 9.17
CA ALA A 271 5.86 23.44 9.34
C ALA A 271 6.68 23.55 10.65
N ASP A 272 6.24 22.85 11.71
CA ASP A 272 6.95 22.81 12.98
C ASP A 272 8.14 21.85 12.91
N PHE A 273 7.98 20.70 12.28
CA PHE A 273 9.08 19.78 12.02
C PHE A 273 10.16 20.39 11.13
N ALA A 274 9.77 21.21 10.14
CA ALA A 274 10.72 21.88 9.23
C ALA A 274 11.72 22.83 9.97
N LYS A 275 11.39 23.27 11.18
CA LYS A 275 12.30 24.08 12.03
C LYS A 275 13.54 23.29 12.49
N PHE A 276 13.50 21.95 12.43
CA PHE A 276 14.64 21.09 12.79
C PHE A 276 15.54 20.83 11.58
N GLU A 277 16.16 21.90 11.08
CA GLU A 277 17.04 21.84 9.90
C GLU A 277 18.13 20.76 10.04
N GLY A 278 18.34 19.98 8.97
CA GLY A 278 19.34 18.90 8.96
C GLY A 278 18.97 17.66 9.79
N ARG A 279 17.77 17.64 10.41
CA ARG A 279 17.25 16.54 11.21
C ARG A 279 15.87 16.06 10.81
N TYR A 280 15.14 16.82 10.01
CA TYR A 280 13.84 16.48 9.47
C TYR A 280 13.85 16.50 7.93
N PHE A 281 13.13 15.55 7.34
CA PHE A 281 12.82 15.54 5.93
C PHE A 281 11.48 14.85 5.68
N SER A 282 10.64 15.46 4.86
CA SER A 282 9.42 14.85 4.31
C SER A 282 9.47 14.90 2.79
N THR A 283 9.04 13.83 2.14
CA THR A 283 8.78 13.90 0.70
C THR A 283 7.63 14.89 0.43
N PRO A 284 7.62 15.58 -0.73
CA PRO A 284 6.59 16.59 -1.01
C PRO A 284 5.17 16.02 -1.10
N LYS A 285 5.06 14.73 -1.36
CA LYS A 285 3.83 13.94 -1.35
C LYS A 285 4.21 12.48 -1.11
N LYS A 286 3.25 11.61 -0.79
CA LYS A 286 3.48 10.17 -0.66
C LYS A 286 4.06 9.58 -1.97
N MET A 287 5.33 9.16 -1.93
CA MET A 287 6.11 8.70 -3.08
C MET A 287 6.33 7.18 -3.09
N GLY A 288 6.21 6.50 -1.96
CA GLY A 288 6.64 5.11 -1.79
C GLY A 288 6.12 4.11 -2.83
N ALA A 289 4.89 4.30 -3.32
CA ALA A 289 4.29 3.45 -4.36
C ALA A 289 4.31 4.09 -5.76
N GLN A 290 5.01 5.23 -5.96
CA GLN A 290 4.99 6.00 -7.21
C GLN A 290 6.10 5.52 -8.17
N THR A 291 6.10 4.23 -8.51
CA THR A 291 6.94 3.64 -9.55
C THR A 291 6.10 3.04 -10.67
N ALA A 292 6.66 2.94 -11.86
CA ALA A 292 5.99 2.33 -13.01
C ALA A 292 5.68 0.85 -12.74
N GLU A 293 6.63 0.15 -12.13
CA GLU A 293 6.54 -1.27 -11.79
C GLU A 293 5.45 -1.53 -10.75
N ALA A 294 5.41 -0.75 -9.66
CA ALA A 294 4.38 -0.90 -8.62
C ALA A 294 2.98 -0.68 -9.18
N ASN A 295 2.81 0.34 -10.04
CA ASN A 295 1.53 0.62 -10.68
C ASN A 295 1.12 -0.49 -11.67
N THR A 296 2.06 -0.97 -12.49
CA THR A 296 1.84 -2.07 -13.43
C THR A 296 1.46 -3.35 -12.67
N ASN A 297 2.26 -3.76 -11.69
CA ASN A 297 2.02 -4.98 -10.92
C ASN A 297 0.67 -4.95 -10.20
N ALA A 298 0.30 -3.80 -9.62
CA ALA A 298 -1.01 -3.65 -8.96
C ALA A 298 -2.17 -3.79 -9.95
N GLY A 299 -2.05 -3.23 -11.15
CA GLY A 299 -3.06 -3.35 -12.20
C GLY A 299 -3.23 -4.78 -12.71
N LEU A 300 -2.11 -5.46 -13.01
CA LEU A 300 -2.12 -6.86 -13.45
C LEU A 300 -2.68 -7.79 -12.37
N ALA A 301 -2.32 -7.57 -11.11
CA ALA A 301 -2.86 -8.33 -9.98
C ALA A 301 -4.38 -8.12 -9.84
N ALA A 302 -4.87 -6.89 -10.03
CA ALA A 302 -6.30 -6.60 -9.99
C ALA A 302 -7.06 -7.33 -11.11
N ALA A 303 -6.54 -7.33 -12.33
CA ALA A 303 -7.13 -8.05 -13.45
C ALA A 303 -7.20 -9.56 -13.19
N ASN A 304 -6.11 -10.17 -12.71
CA ASN A 304 -6.10 -11.59 -12.36
C ASN A 304 -7.10 -11.93 -11.25
N GLN A 305 -7.23 -11.10 -10.21
CA GLN A 305 -8.20 -11.30 -9.13
C GLN A 305 -9.64 -11.24 -9.65
N ILE A 306 -9.95 -10.33 -10.57
CA ILE A 306 -11.29 -10.27 -11.21
C ILE A 306 -11.56 -11.55 -12.00
N VAL A 307 -10.61 -11.99 -12.81
CA VAL A 307 -10.76 -13.23 -13.60
C VAL A 307 -10.97 -14.45 -12.68
N ASP A 308 -10.16 -14.57 -11.62
CA ASP A 308 -10.27 -15.65 -10.65
C ASP A 308 -11.60 -15.61 -9.88
N PHE A 309 -12.08 -14.43 -9.52
CA PHE A 309 -13.36 -14.27 -8.85
C PHE A 309 -14.53 -14.63 -9.78
N ILE A 310 -14.58 -14.10 -10.99
CA ILE A 310 -15.71 -14.33 -11.91
C ILE A 310 -15.76 -15.81 -12.37
N LYS A 311 -14.60 -16.44 -12.62
CA LYS A 311 -14.54 -17.83 -13.10
C LYS A 311 -14.65 -18.86 -11.97
N ASN A 312 -14.03 -18.59 -10.84
CA ASN A 312 -13.76 -19.60 -9.80
C ASN A 312 -14.31 -19.23 -8.42
N GLY A 313 -14.89 -18.04 -8.24
CA GLY A 313 -15.39 -17.56 -6.94
C GLY A 313 -14.30 -17.28 -5.90
N VAL A 314 -13.05 -17.05 -6.34
CA VAL A 314 -11.93 -16.83 -5.41
C VAL A 314 -12.05 -15.46 -4.75
N THR A 315 -12.05 -15.43 -3.41
CA THR A 315 -12.16 -14.22 -2.58
C THR A 315 -10.96 -14.03 -1.64
N LYS A 316 -9.80 -14.55 -2.01
CA LYS A 316 -8.59 -14.56 -1.17
C LYS A 316 -8.18 -13.18 -0.62
N PHE A 317 -8.42 -12.12 -1.38
CA PHE A 317 -8.02 -10.75 -1.04
C PHE A 317 -9.22 -9.86 -0.68
N GLN A 318 -10.36 -10.46 -0.34
CA GLN A 318 -11.55 -9.71 0.06
C GLN A 318 -11.32 -8.97 1.37
N VAL A 319 -11.69 -7.68 1.40
CA VAL A 319 -11.51 -6.77 2.54
C VAL A 319 -12.81 -6.39 3.23
N ASN A 320 -13.96 -6.59 2.59
CA ASN A 320 -15.28 -6.45 3.19
C ASN A 320 -15.86 -7.84 3.50
N LYS A 321 -16.20 -8.08 4.78
CA LYS A 321 -16.78 -9.36 5.23
C LYS A 321 -18.02 -9.10 6.06
#